data_901091f771461c967792ec1d861f2eb8
#
_entry.id   901091f771461c967792ec1d861f2eb8
#
_cell.length_a   1.000
_cell.length_b   1.000
_cell.length_c   1.000
_cell.angle_alpha   90.00
_cell.angle_beta   90.00
_cell.angle_gamma   90.00
#
_symmetry.space_group_name_H-M   'P 1'
#
loop_
_entity.id
_entity.type
_entity.pdbx_description
1 polymer ?
#
loop_
_entity_poly.entity_id
_entity_poly.type
_entity_poly.pdbx_seq_one_letter_code
_entity_poly.pdbx_strand_id
1 'polypeptide(L)'
;PQPGPAAGESGMSEVSVSSGASNPFADIVTLDELKDVASECRRCRLCETRKTVVFGEGNPKARLMFIGEGPGKTEDETGRPFVGRAGELLTRIIENGMHLRREDVYIANVVKCRPTVDGLGTRDRPPEADETAACSPFLLRQIEIIKPDAIVTLGNPSTRFLLKTTEGITKLRGTEASFEGIPVFPTYHPSYVLRNGGDSSPLKKDVWADIKKVMAKLGLPLN
;
A
#
# COMPACT_ATOMS: atom_id res chain seq x y z
N PRO A 1 56.78 2.77 -4.62
CA PRO A 1 55.36 3.00 -4.90
C PRO A 1 54.54 1.87 -4.29
N GLN A 2 53.77 2.24 -3.28
CA GLN A 2 52.82 1.33 -2.64
C GLN A 2 51.45 1.45 -3.35
N PRO A 3 50.70 0.34 -3.52
CA PRO A 3 49.34 0.41 -4.05
C PRO A 3 48.38 0.95 -2.99
N GLY A 4 47.46 1.85 -3.40
CA GLY A 4 46.42 2.39 -2.59
C GLY A 4 45.31 1.39 -2.25
N PRO A 5 44.48 1.66 -1.20
CA PRO A 5 43.49 0.72 -0.73
C PRO A 5 42.29 0.61 -1.66
N ALA A 6 41.78 -0.61 -1.77
CA ALA A 6 40.62 -1.00 -2.54
C ALA A 6 39.32 -0.32 -2.00
N ALA A 7 38.42 0.01 -2.92
CA ALA A 7 37.10 0.54 -2.63
C ALA A 7 36.28 -0.45 -1.81
N GLY A 8 35.73 0.05 -0.69
CA GLY A 8 34.88 -0.73 0.19
C GLY A 8 33.51 -0.99 -0.45
N GLU A 9 33.11 -2.24 -0.41
CA GLU A 9 31.75 -2.69 -0.72
C GLU A 9 30.77 -2.08 0.30
N SER A 10 29.77 -1.34 -0.21
CA SER A 10 28.66 -0.83 0.59
C SER A 10 27.76 -2.00 0.98
N GLY A 11 27.95 -2.49 2.20
CA GLY A 11 27.11 -3.52 2.78
C GLY A 11 25.65 -3.03 2.88
N MET A 12 24.77 -3.70 2.17
CA MET A 12 23.35 -3.63 2.41
C MET A 12 23.06 -4.23 3.79
N SER A 13 22.70 -3.38 4.76
CA SER A 13 22.26 -3.85 6.06
C SER A 13 20.87 -4.47 5.92
N GLU A 14 20.80 -5.79 5.95
CA GLU A 14 19.56 -6.54 6.15
C GLU A 14 19.04 -6.25 7.56
N VAL A 15 18.00 -5.44 7.65
CA VAL A 15 17.24 -5.27 8.89
C VAL A 15 16.24 -6.42 8.97
N SER A 16 16.67 -7.54 9.54
CA SER A 16 15.76 -8.63 9.91
C SER A 16 14.90 -8.19 11.09
N VAL A 17 13.63 -7.96 10.87
CA VAL A 17 12.66 -7.59 11.91
C VAL A 17 11.88 -8.84 12.30
N SER A 18 12.26 -9.45 13.43
CA SER A 18 11.45 -10.47 14.11
C SER A 18 10.16 -9.83 14.64
N SER A 19 9.02 -10.27 14.16
CA SER A 19 7.69 -9.90 14.66
C SER A 19 7.46 -10.59 16.00
N GLY A 20 7.67 -9.88 17.12
CA GLY A 20 7.53 -10.41 18.48
C GLY A 20 6.10 -10.59 18.99
N ALA A 21 5.06 -10.45 18.14
CA ALA A 21 3.68 -10.78 18.49
C ALA A 21 3.07 -11.53 17.31
N SER A 22 2.52 -12.73 17.55
CA SER A 22 1.83 -13.51 16.51
C SER A 22 0.66 -12.71 15.97
N ASN A 23 0.50 -12.69 14.64
CA ASN A 23 -0.67 -12.09 14.00
C ASN A 23 -1.94 -12.78 14.55
N PRO A 24 -2.92 -12.04 15.10
CA PRO A 24 -4.13 -12.63 15.67
C PRO A 24 -4.98 -13.41 14.64
N PHE A 25 -4.64 -13.33 13.37
CA PHE A 25 -5.30 -14.02 12.26
C PHE A 25 -4.41 -15.09 11.61
N ALA A 26 -3.35 -15.53 12.30
CA ALA A 26 -2.37 -16.49 11.74
C ALA A 26 -3.01 -17.80 11.28
N ASP A 27 -4.07 -18.25 11.94
CA ASP A 27 -4.78 -19.50 11.60
C ASP A 27 -5.74 -19.36 10.40
N ILE A 28 -6.05 -18.14 9.96
CA ILE A 28 -6.93 -17.90 8.81
C ILE A 28 -6.12 -18.02 7.52
N VAL A 29 -6.44 -18.99 6.67
CA VAL A 29 -5.63 -19.34 5.50
C VAL A 29 -6.16 -18.81 4.17
N THR A 30 -7.38 -18.28 4.13
CA THR A 30 -7.99 -17.73 2.93
C THR A 30 -8.36 -16.25 3.08
N LEU A 31 -8.39 -15.50 1.95
CA LEU A 31 -8.85 -14.11 1.95
C LEU A 31 -10.34 -13.99 2.27
N ASP A 32 -11.16 -14.96 1.90
CA ASP A 32 -12.60 -14.93 2.14
C ASP A 32 -12.91 -15.06 3.63
N GLU A 33 -12.31 -16.03 4.32
CA GLU A 33 -12.41 -16.15 5.79
C GLU A 33 -11.92 -14.87 6.50
N LEU A 34 -10.80 -14.31 6.05
CA LEU A 34 -10.25 -13.07 6.63
C LEU A 34 -11.18 -11.87 6.38
N LYS A 35 -11.86 -11.82 5.23
CA LYS A 35 -12.84 -10.80 4.88
C LYS A 35 -14.09 -10.90 5.74
N ASP A 36 -14.57 -12.12 6.01
CA ASP A 36 -15.72 -12.35 6.89
C ASP A 36 -15.44 -11.84 8.31
N VAL A 37 -14.25 -12.16 8.87
CA VAL A 37 -13.82 -11.62 10.16
C VAL A 37 -13.67 -10.11 10.14
N ALA A 38 -13.17 -9.54 9.04
CA ALA A 38 -13.01 -8.09 8.92
C ALA A 38 -14.36 -7.35 8.84
N SER A 39 -15.37 -7.96 8.22
CA SER A 39 -16.72 -7.37 8.07
C SER A 39 -17.36 -7.06 9.41
N GLU A 40 -17.16 -7.92 10.42
CA GLU A 40 -17.69 -7.81 11.78
C GLU A 40 -16.72 -7.11 12.76
N CYS A 41 -15.58 -6.61 12.26
CA CYS A 41 -14.52 -6.08 13.11
C CYS A 41 -14.96 -4.88 13.93
N ARG A 42 -14.67 -4.89 15.25
CA ARG A 42 -14.90 -3.81 16.22
C ARG A 42 -13.64 -3.46 17.03
N ARG A 43 -12.45 -3.65 16.46
CA ARG A 43 -11.16 -3.55 17.17
C ARG A 43 -10.70 -2.11 17.42
N CYS A 44 -11.28 -1.11 16.76
CA CYS A 44 -10.99 0.32 16.96
C CYS A 44 -12.24 1.16 16.73
N ARG A 45 -12.19 2.43 17.17
CA ARG A 45 -13.31 3.38 17.09
C ARG A 45 -13.82 3.67 15.67
N LEU A 46 -13.05 3.40 14.62
CA LEU A 46 -13.51 3.58 13.24
C LEU A 46 -14.70 2.71 12.87
N CYS A 47 -14.98 1.65 13.63
CA CYS A 47 -16.16 0.82 13.43
C CYS A 47 -17.48 1.55 13.75
N GLU A 48 -17.44 2.61 14.53
CA GLU A 48 -18.63 3.38 14.95
C GLU A 48 -19.13 4.31 13.85
N THR A 49 -18.23 4.72 12.94
CA THR A 49 -18.52 5.78 11.95
C THR A 49 -18.42 5.33 10.50
N ARG A 50 -17.83 4.16 10.24
CA ARG A 50 -17.78 3.59 8.89
C ARG A 50 -19.17 3.23 8.38
N LYS A 51 -19.40 3.37 7.08
CA LYS A 51 -20.56 2.78 6.40
C LYS A 51 -20.28 1.31 6.06
N THR A 52 -19.09 1.04 5.51
CA THR A 52 -18.68 -0.32 5.14
C THR A 52 -17.23 -0.58 5.51
N VAL A 53 -16.84 -1.85 5.60
CA VAL A 53 -15.44 -2.25 5.66
C VAL A 53 -14.87 -2.33 4.24
N VAL A 54 -13.80 -1.64 3.97
CA VAL A 54 -13.07 -1.69 2.70
C VAL A 54 -11.91 -2.66 2.84
N PHE A 55 -12.21 -3.95 2.69
CA PHE A 55 -11.23 -5.01 2.96
C PHE A 55 -10.04 -5.00 2.02
N GLY A 56 -10.29 -4.83 0.74
CA GLY A 56 -9.38 -4.96 -0.37
C GLY A 56 -10.04 -5.74 -1.50
N GLU A 57 -9.51 -5.64 -2.73
CA GLU A 57 -10.03 -6.36 -3.88
C GLU A 57 -8.93 -6.71 -4.88
N GLY A 58 -9.17 -7.71 -5.71
CA GLY A 58 -8.31 -8.14 -6.79
C GLY A 58 -8.02 -9.64 -6.76
N ASN A 59 -6.97 -10.04 -7.47
CA ASN A 59 -6.58 -11.43 -7.57
C ASN A 59 -6.00 -11.95 -6.24
N PRO A 60 -6.55 -13.03 -5.65
CA PRO A 60 -5.99 -13.64 -4.44
C PRO A 60 -4.59 -14.25 -4.65
N LYS A 61 -4.14 -14.39 -5.90
CA LYS A 61 -2.80 -14.84 -6.30
C LYS A 61 -2.06 -13.76 -7.08
N ALA A 62 -2.32 -12.48 -6.77
CA ALA A 62 -1.72 -11.36 -7.46
C ALA A 62 -0.20 -11.35 -7.29
N ARG A 63 0.53 -11.18 -8.39
CA ARG A 63 1.97 -10.93 -8.37
C ARG A 63 2.33 -9.53 -7.90
N LEU A 64 1.40 -8.59 -7.97
CA LEU A 64 1.56 -7.19 -7.59
C LEU A 64 0.47 -6.75 -6.64
N MET A 65 0.87 -6.12 -5.53
CA MET A 65 -0.05 -5.55 -4.55
C MET A 65 0.17 -4.05 -4.41
N PHE A 66 -0.92 -3.27 -4.44
CA PHE A 66 -0.91 -1.83 -4.14
C PHE A 66 -1.46 -1.60 -2.74
N ILE A 67 -0.73 -0.81 -1.93
CA ILE A 67 -1.11 -0.52 -0.54
C ILE A 67 -1.20 0.98 -0.32
N GLY A 68 -2.40 1.46 -0.01
CA GLY A 68 -2.68 2.83 0.40
C GLY A 68 -2.80 3.00 1.90
N GLU A 69 -3.24 4.19 2.32
CA GLU A 69 -3.41 4.58 3.72
C GLU A 69 -4.71 4.05 4.32
N GLY A 70 -5.82 4.48 3.80
CA GLY A 70 -7.17 4.18 4.28
C GLY A 70 -8.24 4.58 3.26
N PRO A 71 -9.50 4.14 3.46
CA PRO A 71 -10.61 4.49 2.60
C PRO A 71 -10.97 5.99 2.68
N GLY A 72 -11.34 6.57 1.53
CA GLY A 72 -12.04 7.84 1.44
C GLY A 72 -13.56 7.65 1.45
N LYS A 73 -14.30 8.75 1.17
CA LYS A 73 -15.76 8.76 1.21
C LYS A 73 -16.40 7.77 0.24
N THR A 74 -15.96 7.76 -1.02
CA THR A 74 -16.50 6.88 -2.05
C THR A 74 -16.23 5.41 -1.73
N GLU A 75 -15.05 5.11 -1.22
CA GLU A 75 -14.66 3.77 -0.80
C GLU A 75 -15.50 3.27 0.37
N ASP A 76 -15.73 4.13 1.37
CA ASP A 76 -16.58 3.83 2.53
C ASP A 76 -18.04 3.57 2.13
N GLU A 77 -18.54 4.26 1.11
CA GLU A 77 -19.91 4.10 0.58
C GLU A 77 -20.07 2.82 -0.25
N THR A 78 -19.01 2.39 -0.94
CA THR A 78 -19.08 1.27 -1.89
C THR A 78 -18.48 -0.03 -1.37
N GLY A 79 -17.69 0.02 -0.29
CA GLY A 79 -16.94 -1.12 0.23
C GLY A 79 -15.73 -1.54 -0.64
N ARG A 80 -15.39 -0.75 -1.67
CA ARG A 80 -14.32 -1.06 -2.62
C ARG A 80 -13.13 -0.11 -2.48
N PRO A 81 -11.88 -0.60 -2.50
CA PRO A 81 -10.70 0.25 -2.38
C PRO A 81 -10.44 1.02 -3.68
N PHE A 82 -10.00 2.26 -3.56
CA PHE A 82 -9.57 3.08 -4.69
C PHE A 82 -10.57 3.14 -5.86
N VAL A 83 -11.78 3.61 -5.59
CA VAL A 83 -12.85 3.81 -6.60
C VAL A 83 -13.29 5.28 -6.74
N GLY A 84 -12.83 6.18 -5.85
CA GLY A 84 -12.94 7.62 -6.03
C GLY A 84 -11.89 8.18 -7.00
N ARG A 85 -11.79 9.50 -7.13
CA ARG A 85 -10.88 10.19 -8.07
C ARG A 85 -9.42 9.70 -8.01
N ALA A 86 -8.91 9.45 -6.80
CA ALA A 86 -7.57 8.88 -6.61
C ALA A 86 -7.47 7.45 -7.16
N GLY A 87 -8.54 6.68 -7.00
CA GLY A 87 -8.66 5.32 -7.52
C GLY A 87 -8.76 5.27 -9.04
N GLU A 88 -9.44 6.22 -9.68
CA GLU A 88 -9.47 6.35 -11.14
C GLU A 88 -8.06 6.59 -11.70
N LEU A 89 -7.27 7.43 -11.03
CA LEU A 89 -5.87 7.64 -11.44
C LEU A 89 -5.04 6.36 -11.26
N LEU A 90 -5.21 5.64 -10.15
CA LEU A 90 -4.53 4.35 -9.93
C LEU A 90 -4.94 3.32 -11.01
N THR A 91 -6.22 3.24 -11.34
CA THR A 91 -6.71 2.35 -12.40
C THR A 91 -6.07 2.69 -13.75
N ARG A 92 -5.97 3.98 -14.10
CA ARG A 92 -5.26 4.40 -15.32
C ARG A 92 -3.76 4.02 -15.32
N ILE A 93 -3.11 4.08 -14.16
CA ILE A 93 -1.71 3.64 -14.02
C ILE A 93 -1.61 2.14 -14.29
N ILE A 94 -2.50 1.34 -13.73
CA ILE A 94 -2.51 -0.11 -13.87
C ILE A 94 -2.84 -0.50 -15.33
N GLU A 95 -3.94 0.03 -15.87
CA GLU A 95 -4.47 -0.42 -17.15
C GLU A 95 -3.75 0.21 -18.35
N ASN A 96 -3.59 1.54 -18.35
CA ASN A 96 -2.98 2.25 -19.47
C ASN A 96 -1.45 2.32 -19.38
N GLY A 97 -0.91 2.30 -18.15
CA GLY A 97 0.53 2.36 -17.93
C GLY A 97 1.20 0.98 -17.91
N MET A 98 0.70 0.08 -17.07
CA MET A 98 1.30 -1.24 -16.89
C MET A 98 0.72 -2.30 -17.82
N HIS A 99 -0.38 -2.01 -18.55
CA HIS A 99 -1.13 -2.95 -19.40
C HIS A 99 -1.60 -4.20 -18.65
N LEU A 100 -1.92 -4.04 -17.37
CA LEU A 100 -2.54 -5.06 -16.53
C LEU A 100 -4.02 -4.72 -16.36
N ARG A 101 -4.88 -5.73 -16.17
CA ARG A 101 -6.25 -5.47 -15.73
C ARG A 101 -6.24 -5.16 -14.24
N ARG A 102 -7.12 -4.28 -13.80
CA ARG A 102 -7.25 -3.94 -12.37
C ARG A 102 -7.49 -5.21 -11.51
N GLU A 103 -8.20 -6.18 -12.03
CA GLU A 103 -8.50 -7.45 -11.37
C GLU A 103 -7.29 -8.42 -11.28
N ASP A 104 -6.21 -8.20 -12.03
CA ASP A 104 -5.00 -9.03 -11.99
C ASP A 104 -4.06 -8.66 -10.85
N VAL A 105 -4.21 -7.47 -10.29
CA VAL A 105 -3.47 -7.00 -9.11
C VAL A 105 -4.33 -7.10 -7.85
N TYR A 106 -3.72 -6.91 -6.66
CA TYR A 106 -4.48 -6.77 -5.41
C TYR A 106 -4.32 -5.37 -4.85
N ILE A 107 -5.41 -4.74 -4.44
CA ILE A 107 -5.43 -3.37 -3.93
C ILE A 107 -6.00 -3.36 -2.53
N ALA A 108 -5.25 -2.81 -1.57
CA ALA A 108 -5.68 -2.70 -0.18
C ALA A 108 -5.19 -1.39 0.47
N ASN A 109 -5.61 -1.17 1.70
CA ASN A 109 -5.13 -0.09 2.54
C ASN A 109 -4.60 -0.63 3.88
N VAL A 110 -3.81 0.18 4.58
CA VAL A 110 -3.34 -0.13 5.94
C VAL A 110 -4.53 -0.26 6.89
N VAL A 111 -5.47 0.69 6.87
CA VAL A 111 -6.72 0.59 7.63
C VAL A 111 -7.90 0.28 6.70
N LYS A 112 -8.88 -0.48 7.22
CA LYS A 112 -10.01 -0.98 6.45
C LYS A 112 -11.29 -0.14 6.62
N CYS A 113 -11.26 0.83 7.51
CA CYS A 113 -12.37 1.74 7.79
C CYS A 113 -11.93 3.18 7.56
N ARG A 114 -12.86 4.05 7.14
CA ARG A 114 -12.59 5.44 6.84
C ARG A 114 -12.32 6.25 8.12
N PRO A 115 -11.14 6.88 8.28
CA PRO A 115 -10.88 7.79 9.39
C PRO A 115 -11.43 9.18 9.08
N THR A 116 -12.22 9.75 10.00
CA THR A 116 -12.80 11.09 9.86
C THR A 116 -12.49 11.97 11.06
N VAL A 117 -12.45 13.29 10.86
CA VAL A 117 -12.05 14.24 11.91
C VAL A 117 -13.10 14.31 13.03
N ASP A 118 -14.36 14.22 12.68
CA ASP A 118 -15.51 14.52 13.53
C ASP A 118 -16.39 13.30 13.84
N GLY A 119 -16.03 12.14 13.35
CA GLY A 119 -16.89 10.96 13.44
C GLY A 119 -18.20 11.07 12.63
N LEU A 120 -18.45 12.23 11.99
CA LEU A 120 -19.66 12.48 11.18
C LEU A 120 -19.43 12.23 9.69
N GLY A 121 -18.20 11.87 9.30
CA GLY A 121 -17.86 11.57 7.92
C GLY A 121 -17.73 12.80 7.01
N THR A 122 -17.54 14.00 7.57
CA THR A 122 -17.46 15.24 6.77
C THR A 122 -16.09 15.43 6.12
N ARG A 123 -15.01 15.11 6.84
CA ARG A 123 -13.64 15.30 6.37
C ARG A 123 -12.73 14.15 6.76
N ASP A 124 -11.96 13.65 5.78
CA ASP A 124 -10.97 12.62 5.99
C ASP A 124 -9.78 13.15 6.80
N ARG A 125 -9.17 12.30 7.61
CA ARG A 125 -7.90 12.48 8.30
C ARG A 125 -7.00 11.27 8.11
N PRO A 126 -5.70 11.35 8.40
CA PRO A 126 -4.87 10.16 8.56
C PRO A 126 -5.37 9.29 9.73
N PRO A 127 -5.19 7.96 9.64
CA PRO A 127 -5.48 7.08 10.77
C PRO A 127 -4.52 7.37 11.93
N GLU A 128 -5.00 7.22 13.16
CA GLU A 128 -4.19 7.35 14.34
C GLU A 128 -3.39 6.06 14.61
N ALA A 129 -2.39 6.15 15.51
CA ALA A 129 -1.48 5.05 15.76
C ALA A 129 -2.19 3.81 16.31
N ASP A 130 -3.17 4.00 17.21
CA ASP A 130 -4.00 2.93 17.78
C ASP A 130 -4.92 2.28 16.73
N GLU A 131 -5.50 3.09 15.82
CA GLU A 131 -6.32 2.61 14.72
C GLU A 131 -5.49 1.77 13.73
N THR A 132 -4.28 2.26 13.43
CA THR A 132 -3.32 1.53 12.59
C THR A 132 -2.90 0.22 13.26
N ALA A 133 -2.53 0.25 14.54
CA ALA A 133 -2.13 -0.94 15.28
C ALA A 133 -3.24 -2.00 15.36
N ALA A 134 -4.49 -1.56 15.59
CA ALA A 134 -5.64 -2.46 15.65
C ALA A 134 -6.00 -3.08 14.29
N CYS A 135 -5.80 -2.35 13.18
CA CYS A 135 -6.27 -2.74 11.85
C CYS A 135 -5.21 -3.42 10.98
N SER A 136 -3.94 -3.05 11.15
CA SER A 136 -2.83 -3.56 10.32
C SER A 136 -2.65 -5.08 10.32
N PRO A 137 -3.01 -5.86 11.36
CA PRO A 137 -2.95 -7.32 11.29
C PRO A 137 -3.72 -7.92 10.11
N PHE A 138 -4.82 -7.30 9.68
CA PHE A 138 -5.53 -7.71 8.47
C PHE A 138 -4.67 -7.56 7.21
N LEU A 139 -4.01 -6.40 7.05
CA LEU A 139 -3.12 -6.18 5.91
C LEU A 139 -1.95 -7.14 5.90
N LEU A 140 -1.30 -7.35 7.05
CA LEU A 140 -0.17 -8.27 7.17
C LEU A 140 -0.61 -9.68 6.76
N ARG A 141 -1.79 -10.14 7.23
CA ARG A 141 -2.32 -11.45 6.85
C ARG A 141 -2.68 -11.53 5.36
N GLN A 142 -3.19 -10.46 4.77
CA GLN A 142 -3.41 -10.41 3.32
C GLN A 142 -2.10 -10.59 2.54
N ILE A 143 -1.02 -9.94 2.96
CA ILE A 143 0.31 -10.09 2.31
C ILE A 143 0.81 -11.53 2.44
N GLU A 144 0.68 -12.14 3.62
CA GLU A 144 1.08 -13.54 3.88
C GLU A 144 0.29 -14.56 3.06
N ILE A 145 -1.01 -14.33 2.84
CA ILE A 145 -1.87 -15.23 2.04
C ILE A 145 -1.58 -15.05 0.55
N ILE A 146 -1.49 -13.81 0.06
CA ILE A 146 -1.31 -13.49 -1.37
C ILE A 146 0.11 -13.80 -1.82
N LYS A 147 1.12 -13.50 -1.01
CA LYS A 147 2.56 -13.65 -1.31
C LYS A 147 2.95 -12.99 -2.63
N PRO A 148 2.74 -11.68 -2.79
CA PRO A 148 3.02 -11.00 -4.05
C PRO A 148 4.52 -10.99 -4.35
N ASP A 149 4.90 -10.95 -5.65
CA ASP A 149 6.29 -10.79 -6.10
C ASP A 149 6.81 -9.37 -5.87
N ALA A 150 5.91 -8.38 -5.77
CA ALA A 150 6.23 -6.99 -5.47
C ALA A 150 5.05 -6.26 -4.80
N ILE A 151 5.39 -5.24 -3.99
CA ILE A 151 4.44 -4.33 -3.36
C ILE A 151 4.74 -2.89 -3.80
N VAL A 152 3.70 -2.14 -4.18
CA VAL A 152 3.77 -0.68 -4.37
C VAL A 152 3.07 0.00 -3.21
N THR A 153 3.80 0.81 -2.43
CA THR A 153 3.20 1.63 -1.39
C THR A 153 2.87 3.03 -1.92
N LEU A 154 1.65 3.49 -1.63
CA LEU A 154 1.08 4.74 -2.12
C LEU A 154 1.11 5.82 -1.03
N GLY A 155 2.14 6.66 -1.04
CA GLY A 155 2.32 7.78 -0.12
C GLY A 155 2.99 7.44 1.21
N ASN A 156 3.14 8.44 2.07
CA ASN A 156 3.86 8.32 3.34
C ASN A 156 3.30 7.26 4.30
N PRO A 157 1.98 7.20 4.59
CA PRO A 157 1.48 6.34 5.66
C PRO A 157 1.73 4.86 5.40
N SER A 158 1.39 4.38 4.20
CA SER A 158 1.61 2.98 3.82
C SER A 158 3.10 2.63 3.74
N THR A 159 3.93 3.56 3.21
CA THR A 159 5.38 3.38 3.13
C THR A 159 6.01 3.30 4.52
N ARG A 160 5.70 4.26 5.40
CA ARG A 160 6.22 4.28 6.78
C ARG A 160 5.78 3.08 7.59
N PHE A 161 4.54 2.67 7.41
CA PHE A 161 4.02 1.48 8.08
C PHE A 161 4.82 0.23 7.69
N LEU A 162 4.95 -0.02 6.38
CA LEU A 162 5.57 -1.25 5.90
C LEU A 162 7.09 -1.28 6.12
N LEU A 163 7.76 -0.15 5.86
CA LEU A 163 9.22 -0.05 5.97
C LEU A 163 9.72 0.38 7.37
N LYS A 164 8.81 0.62 8.32
CA LYS A 164 9.13 1.07 9.69
C LYS A 164 10.10 2.25 9.72
N THR A 165 9.88 3.24 8.84
CA THR A 165 10.73 4.42 8.66
C THR A 165 9.98 5.70 8.98
N THR A 166 10.72 6.74 9.39
CA THR A 166 10.20 8.11 9.56
C THR A 166 10.47 8.99 8.33
N GLU A 167 11.23 8.48 7.36
CA GLU A 167 11.58 9.24 6.16
C GLU A 167 10.34 9.57 5.31
N GLY A 168 10.46 10.68 4.55
CA GLY A 168 9.39 11.15 3.68
C GLY A 168 9.38 10.46 2.32
N ILE A 169 8.19 10.38 1.71
CA ILE A 169 7.99 9.75 0.40
C ILE A 169 8.84 10.38 -0.70
N THR A 170 9.12 11.69 -0.62
CA THR A 170 9.96 12.39 -1.60
C THR A 170 11.39 11.82 -1.65
N LYS A 171 11.89 11.33 -0.52
CA LYS A 171 13.21 10.68 -0.43
C LYS A 171 13.13 9.20 -0.83
N LEU A 172 12.05 8.52 -0.42
CA LEU A 172 11.91 7.07 -0.57
C LEU A 172 11.34 6.65 -1.93
N ARG A 173 10.59 7.55 -2.61
CA ARG A 173 10.01 7.19 -3.91
C ARG A 173 11.08 6.76 -4.92
N GLY A 174 10.73 5.80 -5.74
CA GLY A 174 11.62 5.28 -6.75
C GLY A 174 12.83 4.49 -6.24
N THR A 175 12.91 4.21 -4.93
CA THR A 175 13.84 3.22 -4.39
C THR A 175 13.21 1.83 -4.41
N GLU A 176 14.03 0.80 -4.33
CA GLU A 176 13.60 -0.56 -4.00
C GLU A 176 13.99 -0.84 -2.55
N ALA A 177 13.01 -1.13 -1.73
CA ALA A 177 13.17 -1.58 -0.35
C ALA A 177 12.67 -3.02 -0.22
N SER A 178 12.68 -3.58 0.99
CA SER A 178 12.20 -4.93 1.24
C SER A 178 11.31 -4.98 2.48
N PHE A 179 10.25 -5.76 2.40
CA PHE A 179 9.40 -6.15 3.53
C PHE A 179 9.28 -7.67 3.56
N GLU A 180 9.85 -8.31 4.57
CA GLU A 180 9.85 -9.79 4.72
C GLU A 180 10.29 -10.54 3.46
N GLY A 181 11.33 -10.00 2.78
CA GLY A 181 11.86 -10.56 1.53
C GLY A 181 11.09 -10.16 0.26
N ILE A 182 9.95 -9.48 0.39
CA ILE A 182 9.17 -8.99 -0.75
C ILE A 182 9.67 -7.60 -1.14
N PRO A 183 10.03 -7.35 -2.42
CA PRO A 183 10.40 -6.03 -2.92
C PRO A 183 9.27 -5.01 -2.75
N VAL A 184 9.61 -3.84 -2.19
CA VAL A 184 8.67 -2.73 -1.95
C VAL A 184 9.13 -1.50 -2.73
N PHE A 185 8.22 -0.92 -3.49
CA PHE A 185 8.45 0.27 -4.31
C PHE A 185 7.56 1.43 -3.83
N PRO A 186 8.12 2.37 -3.06
CA PRO A 186 7.37 3.56 -2.65
C PRO A 186 7.14 4.52 -3.83
N THR A 187 5.93 5.08 -3.91
CA THR A 187 5.60 6.15 -4.85
C THR A 187 4.62 7.14 -4.26
N TYR A 188 4.36 8.26 -4.96
CA TYR A 188 3.38 9.25 -4.51
C TYR A 188 1.97 8.67 -4.47
N HIS A 189 1.19 9.08 -3.46
CA HIS A 189 -0.23 8.76 -3.41
C HIS A 189 -0.98 9.45 -4.57
N PRO A 190 -1.89 8.76 -5.28
CA PRO A 190 -2.63 9.38 -6.40
C PRO A 190 -3.35 10.68 -6.02
N SER A 191 -3.91 10.78 -4.79
CA SER A 191 -4.53 12.02 -4.32
C SER A 191 -3.54 13.19 -4.18
N TYR A 192 -2.27 12.93 -3.87
CA TYR A 192 -1.23 13.95 -3.83
C TYR A 192 -0.92 14.46 -5.23
N VAL A 193 -0.82 13.57 -6.21
CA VAL A 193 -0.64 13.94 -7.63
C VAL A 193 -1.79 14.82 -8.11
N LEU A 194 -3.04 14.44 -7.79
CA LEU A 194 -4.23 15.21 -8.18
C LEU A 194 -4.28 16.59 -7.54
N ARG A 195 -3.90 16.75 -6.28
CA ARG A 195 -3.83 18.06 -5.60
C ARG A 195 -2.73 18.97 -6.15
N ASN A 196 -1.70 18.40 -6.77
CA ASN A 196 -0.55 19.14 -7.32
C ASN A 196 -0.59 19.22 -8.86
N GLY A 197 -1.69 19.67 -9.42
CA GLY A 197 -1.85 19.94 -10.85
C GLY A 197 -2.77 18.97 -11.60
N GLY A 198 -3.48 18.08 -10.91
CA GLY A 198 -4.48 17.20 -11.51
C GLY A 198 -3.92 16.36 -12.66
N ASP A 199 -4.62 16.40 -13.79
CA ASP A 199 -4.18 15.63 -14.98
C ASP A 199 -2.92 16.19 -15.64
N SER A 200 -2.56 17.44 -15.38
CA SER A 200 -1.33 18.08 -15.87
C SER A 200 -0.19 18.06 -14.86
N SER A 201 -0.33 17.33 -13.74
CA SER A 201 0.68 17.30 -12.68
C SER A 201 2.04 16.79 -13.18
N PRO A 202 3.13 17.55 -12.94
CA PRO A 202 4.48 17.09 -13.26
C PRO A 202 4.89 15.84 -12.48
N LEU A 203 4.27 15.60 -11.32
CA LEU A 203 4.51 14.42 -10.49
C LEU A 203 4.10 13.09 -11.18
N LYS A 204 3.29 13.15 -12.23
CA LYS A 204 2.97 11.95 -13.05
C LYS A 204 4.22 11.34 -13.67
N LYS A 205 5.20 12.15 -14.08
CA LYS A 205 6.48 11.66 -14.62
C LYS A 205 7.25 10.87 -13.57
N ASP A 206 7.22 11.37 -12.34
CA ASP A 206 7.86 10.72 -11.20
C ASP A 206 7.21 9.37 -10.88
N VAL A 207 5.88 9.35 -10.75
CA VAL A 207 5.12 8.12 -10.53
C VAL A 207 5.39 7.12 -11.65
N TRP A 208 5.41 7.58 -12.91
CA TRP A 208 5.68 6.71 -14.04
C TRP A 208 7.10 6.14 -14.00
N ALA A 209 8.10 6.93 -13.61
CA ALA A 209 9.47 6.44 -13.41
C ALA A 209 9.55 5.35 -12.32
N ASP A 210 8.78 5.52 -11.23
CA ASP A 210 8.71 4.53 -10.15
C ASP A 210 8.04 3.23 -10.64
N ILE A 211 6.90 3.33 -11.32
CA ILE A 211 6.15 2.20 -11.86
C ILE A 211 6.96 1.40 -12.88
N LYS A 212 7.78 2.05 -13.72
CA LYS A 212 8.67 1.33 -14.64
C LYS A 212 9.66 0.40 -13.90
N LYS A 213 10.11 0.77 -12.71
CA LYS A 213 10.98 -0.10 -11.89
C LYS A 213 10.23 -1.35 -11.42
N VAL A 214 8.98 -1.18 -11.01
CA VAL A 214 8.10 -2.30 -10.65
C VAL A 214 7.89 -3.23 -11.86
N MET A 215 7.59 -2.64 -13.04
CA MET A 215 7.42 -3.41 -14.27
C MET A 215 8.67 -4.22 -14.63
N ALA A 216 9.85 -3.59 -14.55
CA ALA A 216 11.12 -4.28 -14.78
C ALA A 216 11.33 -5.43 -13.79
N LYS A 217 11.03 -5.23 -12.50
CA LYS A 217 11.13 -6.28 -11.47
C LYS A 217 10.23 -7.48 -11.75
N LEU A 218 9.03 -7.22 -12.26
CA LEU A 218 8.04 -8.26 -12.59
C LEU A 218 8.23 -8.87 -13.98
N GLY A 219 9.19 -8.38 -14.78
CA GLY A 219 9.39 -8.81 -16.17
C GLY A 219 8.28 -8.38 -17.12
N LEU A 220 7.57 -7.27 -16.79
CA LEU A 220 6.54 -6.70 -17.66
C LEU A 220 7.17 -5.84 -18.76
N PRO A 221 6.54 -5.76 -19.96
CA PRO A 221 7.07 -4.96 -21.06
C PRO A 221 7.08 -3.46 -20.69
N LEU A 222 8.21 -2.80 -20.99
CA LEU A 222 8.41 -1.36 -20.82
C LEU A 222 8.15 -0.68 -22.18
N ASN A 223 6.91 -0.45 -22.53
CA ASN A 223 6.55 0.26 -23.77
C ASN A 223 6.64 1.77 -23.59
#